data_792bd68aba879ca561870d0d185d165c
#
_entry.id   792bd68aba879ca561870d0d185d165c
#
_cell.length_a   1.000
_cell.length_b   1.000
_cell.length_c   1.000
_cell.angle_alpha   90.00
_cell.angle_beta   90.00
_cell.angle_gamma   90.00
#
_symmetry.space_group_name_H-M   'P 1'
#
loop_
_entity.id
_entity.type
_entity.pdbx_description
1 polymer ?
#
loop_
_entity_poly.entity_id
_entity_poly.type
_entity_poly.pdbx_seq_one_letter_code
_entity_poly.pdbx_strand_id
1 'polypeptide(L)'
;QDYLPYTAPTAAASLATAQAAGGGNETFTLDIQGSLTTTGVTLRIPYTVVTATVSLPAFSQTINVPASFTEDNVARDVTFSYAAVSLAVGSGTINATLQAVGGTLNAKKLDIQTGIGNDYLGWLLAQFSYATNNSGGSANFDFRNIAAIPDRNIADANHVMFYMPVLGSDGRTWLNNNLGANYANTTNGAFNPAAQASSSTDANAYGSLFQWGRGADRHEFTTSGNTAGPIATPWSSTNFITNSTFPYDWRTPQDDNLWQGVSGTNNPCPIGYRVPTDIELDNQRLTWSSNTSAGAIASPLKLPLAGFRNNSNGSLHGVGDNGSYWSNTVSSSNAPNLFFRSSNASMLTRNRALGLSVRCLKD
;
A
#
# COMPACT_ATOMS: atom_id res chain seq x y z
N GLN A 1 -14.90 -10.64 31.88
CA GLN A 1 -14.46 -11.60 30.85
C GLN A 1 -14.56 -10.88 29.51
N ASP A 2 -13.38 -10.47 29.00
CA ASP A 2 -13.27 -9.71 27.76
C ASP A 2 -13.31 -10.69 26.60
N TYR A 3 -14.23 -10.53 25.67
CA TYR A 3 -14.37 -11.44 24.56
C TYR A 3 -14.29 -10.78 23.18
N LEU A 4 -13.72 -9.62 23.07
CA LEU A 4 -13.29 -9.05 21.78
C LEU A 4 -12.12 -8.08 21.98
N PRO A 5 -10.87 -8.49 21.85
CA PRO A 5 -9.80 -7.54 21.64
C PRO A 5 -9.92 -7.01 20.21
N TYR A 6 -10.01 -5.72 20.10
CA TYR A 6 -10.29 -5.00 18.88
C TYR A 6 -9.04 -4.77 18.04
N THR A 7 -9.09 -5.17 16.80
CA THR A 7 -8.44 -4.47 15.69
C THR A 7 -9.53 -4.23 14.67
N ALA A 8 -9.91 -2.96 14.41
CA ALA A 8 -10.94 -2.67 13.43
C ALA A 8 -10.57 -3.31 12.09
N PRO A 9 -11.38 -4.23 11.56
CA PRO A 9 -11.20 -4.62 10.19
C PRO A 9 -11.56 -3.40 9.36
N THR A 10 -10.60 -2.86 8.64
CA THR A 10 -10.88 -1.95 7.55
C THR A 10 -11.67 -2.75 6.53
N ALA A 11 -12.98 -2.53 6.46
CA ALA A 11 -13.76 -3.09 5.38
C ALA A 11 -13.21 -2.52 4.09
N ALA A 12 -12.50 -3.34 3.34
CA ALA A 12 -12.27 -3.04 1.94
C ALA A 12 -13.64 -3.12 1.27
N ALA A 13 -14.28 -1.98 1.04
CA ALA A 13 -15.32 -1.91 0.04
C ALA A 13 -14.71 -2.49 -1.24
N SER A 14 -15.40 -3.46 -1.86
CA SER A 14 -14.90 -4.05 -3.09
C SER A 14 -14.66 -2.92 -4.09
N LEU A 15 -13.41 -2.74 -4.51
CA LEU A 15 -13.07 -1.77 -5.53
C LEU A 15 -13.75 -2.21 -6.84
N ALA A 16 -14.85 -1.55 -7.18
CA ALA A 16 -15.43 -1.71 -8.50
C ALA A 16 -14.55 -0.95 -9.50
N THR A 17 -14.28 -1.59 -10.59
CA THR A 17 -13.51 -1.17 -11.78
C THR A 17 -13.14 0.32 -11.84
N ALA A 18 -11.85 0.60 -11.82
CA ALA A 18 -11.34 1.92 -12.17
C ALA A 18 -11.75 2.26 -13.61
N GLN A 19 -12.50 3.33 -13.82
CA GLN A 19 -12.81 3.82 -15.16
C GLN A 19 -11.88 4.98 -15.49
N ALA A 20 -11.15 4.83 -16.60
CA ALA A 20 -10.44 5.93 -17.21
C ALA A 20 -11.47 6.85 -17.90
N ALA A 21 -11.61 8.07 -17.43
CA ALA A 21 -12.46 9.07 -18.06
C ALA A 21 -11.69 9.79 -19.18
N GLY A 22 -12.11 9.58 -20.42
CA GLY A 22 -11.95 10.52 -21.53
C GLY A 22 -10.61 10.60 -22.22
N GLY A 23 -10.60 10.21 -23.48
CA GLY A 23 -9.44 10.26 -24.37
C GLY A 23 -8.91 11.66 -24.64
N GLY A 24 -7.58 11.75 -24.74
CA GLY A 24 -6.81 12.87 -25.26
C GLY A 24 -5.93 13.52 -24.21
N ASN A 25 -4.63 13.31 -24.31
CA ASN A 25 -3.56 13.89 -23.51
C ASN A 25 -3.71 13.81 -21.97
N GLU A 26 -3.58 12.62 -21.45
CA GLU A 26 -2.86 12.22 -20.23
C GLU A 26 -3.15 12.96 -18.93
N THR A 27 -4.35 13.40 -18.69
CA THR A 27 -4.85 13.61 -17.34
C THR A 27 -5.82 12.46 -17.01
N PHE A 28 -5.28 11.37 -16.49
CA PHE A 28 -6.10 10.27 -15.98
C PHE A 28 -6.81 10.75 -14.71
N THR A 29 -8.07 11.12 -14.82
CA THR A 29 -8.97 11.16 -13.67
C THR A 29 -9.42 9.73 -13.41
N LEU A 30 -8.78 9.06 -12.47
CA LEU A 30 -9.23 7.75 -12.01
C LEU A 30 -10.26 7.97 -10.91
N ASP A 31 -11.50 7.79 -11.28
CA ASP A 31 -12.61 7.72 -10.34
C ASP A 31 -12.66 6.32 -9.74
N ILE A 32 -12.33 6.21 -8.47
CA ILE A 32 -12.46 4.96 -7.73
C ILE A 32 -13.79 4.98 -6.99
N GLN A 33 -14.65 4.04 -7.31
CA GLN A 33 -15.95 3.90 -6.71
C GLN A 33 -16.00 2.66 -5.82
N GLY A 34 -16.25 2.86 -4.51
CA GLY A 34 -16.56 1.78 -3.59
C GLY A 34 -18.02 1.33 -3.77
N SER A 35 -18.25 0.03 -3.76
CA SER A 35 -19.58 -0.57 -3.90
C SER A 35 -19.83 -1.60 -2.81
N LEU A 36 -21.00 -1.54 -2.15
CA LEU A 36 -21.49 -2.54 -1.21
C LEU A 36 -22.81 -3.10 -1.73
N THR A 37 -22.85 -4.40 -2.00
CA THR A 37 -24.07 -5.08 -2.51
C THR A 37 -25.00 -5.49 -1.37
N THR A 38 -26.20 -5.92 -1.72
CA THR A 38 -27.15 -6.53 -0.78
C THR A 38 -26.73 -7.92 -0.31
N THR A 39 -25.84 -8.60 -1.03
CA THR A 39 -25.18 -9.83 -0.56
C THR A 39 -24.11 -9.49 0.49
N GLY A 40 -23.50 -8.31 0.39
CA GLY A 40 -22.53 -7.80 1.32
C GLY A 40 -21.16 -8.46 1.24
N VAL A 41 -20.37 -8.17 2.26
CA VAL A 41 -19.02 -8.71 2.46
C VAL A 41 -18.89 -9.35 3.82
N THR A 42 -18.10 -10.43 3.89
CA THR A 42 -17.79 -11.09 5.17
C THR A 42 -16.59 -10.42 5.82
N LEU A 43 -16.74 -10.00 7.05
CA LEU A 43 -15.70 -9.44 7.89
C LEU A 43 -15.30 -10.47 8.94
N ARG A 44 -14.01 -10.55 9.25
CA ARG A 44 -13.48 -11.45 10.28
C ARG A 44 -13.12 -10.62 11.52
N ILE A 45 -13.79 -10.88 12.63
CA ILE A 45 -13.55 -10.22 13.91
C ILE A 45 -12.74 -11.16 14.78
N PRO A 46 -11.48 -10.86 15.10
CA PRO A 46 -10.68 -11.68 15.99
C PRO A 46 -11.20 -11.60 17.42
N TYR A 47 -11.14 -12.70 18.16
CA TYR A 47 -11.47 -12.75 19.58
C TYR A 47 -10.41 -13.51 20.40
N THR A 48 -10.36 -13.20 21.69
CA THR A 48 -9.61 -13.95 22.67
C THR A 48 -10.48 -14.21 23.90
N VAL A 49 -10.58 -15.47 24.32
CA VAL A 49 -11.30 -15.89 25.54
C VAL A 49 -10.30 -16.51 26.52
N VAL A 50 -10.22 -15.98 27.73
CA VAL A 50 -9.13 -16.31 28.65
C VAL A 50 -9.45 -17.44 29.64
N THR A 51 -10.72 -17.67 30.01
CA THR A 51 -11.02 -18.55 31.14
C THR A 51 -12.07 -19.64 30.91
N ALA A 52 -13.06 -19.42 30.09
CA ALA A 52 -14.13 -20.40 29.83
C ALA A 52 -14.84 -20.07 28.52
N THR A 53 -15.47 -21.06 27.89
CA THR A 53 -16.31 -20.86 26.72
C THR A 53 -17.40 -19.81 27.01
N VAL A 54 -17.54 -18.83 26.11
CA VAL A 54 -18.47 -17.71 26.23
C VAL A 54 -19.50 -17.76 25.10
N SER A 55 -20.79 -17.63 25.43
CA SER A 55 -21.84 -17.45 24.42
C SER A 55 -21.92 -15.97 24.04
N LEU A 56 -21.64 -15.65 22.78
CA LEU A 56 -21.85 -14.35 22.20
C LEU A 56 -23.24 -14.31 21.55
N PRO A 57 -24.16 -13.40 21.97
CA PRO A 57 -25.47 -13.28 21.32
C PRO A 57 -25.33 -12.74 19.91
N ALA A 58 -26.35 -12.98 19.08
CA ALA A 58 -26.41 -12.37 17.76
C ALA A 58 -26.47 -10.83 17.89
N PHE A 59 -25.84 -10.17 16.93
CA PHE A 59 -25.83 -8.72 16.82
C PHE A 59 -26.30 -8.30 15.44
N SER A 60 -27.07 -7.22 15.37
CA SER A 60 -27.45 -6.57 14.12
C SER A 60 -27.72 -5.10 14.38
N GLN A 61 -27.07 -4.25 13.62
CA GLN A 61 -27.31 -2.80 13.63
C GLN A 61 -27.40 -2.30 12.20
N THR A 62 -28.42 -1.48 11.93
CA THR A 62 -28.62 -0.82 10.63
C THR A 62 -28.44 0.67 10.80
N ILE A 63 -27.66 1.28 9.91
CA ILE A 63 -27.37 2.71 9.89
C ILE A 63 -27.65 3.24 8.50
N ASN A 64 -28.26 4.42 8.42
CA ASN A 64 -28.52 5.12 7.17
C ASN A 64 -27.26 5.86 6.72
N VAL A 65 -26.79 5.55 5.51
CA VAL A 65 -25.75 6.32 4.80
C VAL A 65 -26.47 7.45 4.04
N PRO A 66 -26.18 8.71 4.37
CA PRO A 66 -26.84 9.85 3.74
C PRO A 66 -26.62 9.89 2.21
N ALA A 67 -27.60 10.42 1.48
CA ALA A 67 -27.54 10.60 0.02
C ALA A 67 -26.31 11.38 -0.46
N SER A 68 -25.77 12.28 0.36
CA SER A 68 -24.58 13.07 0.04
C SER A 68 -23.31 12.22 -0.13
N PHE A 69 -23.30 10.98 0.37
CA PHE A 69 -22.18 10.04 0.26
C PHE A 69 -22.38 8.97 -0.82
N THR A 70 -23.50 9.00 -1.53
CA THR A 70 -23.83 8.03 -2.58
C THR A 70 -23.75 8.67 -3.97
N GLU A 71 -23.37 7.88 -4.97
CA GLU A 71 -23.18 8.35 -6.35
C GLU A 71 -24.50 8.79 -7.00
N ASP A 72 -25.58 8.06 -6.70
CA ASP A 72 -26.93 8.35 -7.22
C ASP A 72 -27.72 9.37 -6.38
N ASN A 73 -27.10 9.92 -5.33
CA ASN A 73 -27.74 10.83 -4.38
C ASN A 73 -29.00 10.23 -3.71
N VAL A 74 -29.04 8.92 -3.53
CA VAL A 74 -30.10 8.23 -2.81
C VAL A 74 -29.53 7.62 -1.53
N ALA A 75 -30.11 7.97 -0.37
CA ALA A 75 -29.69 7.39 0.90
C ALA A 75 -29.87 5.86 0.89
N ARG A 76 -28.95 5.15 1.52
CA ARG A 76 -28.97 3.69 1.63
C ARG A 76 -28.74 3.26 3.06
N ASP A 77 -29.52 2.29 3.50
CA ASP A 77 -29.25 1.63 4.76
C ASP A 77 -28.15 0.59 4.60
N VAL A 78 -27.29 0.49 5.59
CA VAL A 78 -26.27 -0.57 5.70
C VAL A 78 -26.44 -1.29 7.01
N THR A 79 -26.32 -2.62 6.98
CA THR A 79 -26.44 -3.48 8.16
C THR A 79 -25.14 -4.18 8.42
N PHE A 80 -24.65 -4.06 9.66
CA PHE A 80 -23.55 -4.85 10.19
C PHE A 80 -24.13 -5.86 11.18
N SER A 81 -23.84 -7.16 10.97
CA SER A 81 -24.44 -8.23 11.78
C SER A 81 -23.53 -9.43 11.90
N TYR A 82 -23.68 -10.19 13.00
CA TYR A 82 -23.15 -11.54 13.18
C TYR A 82 -24.15 -12.41 13.93
N ALA A 83 -24.12 -13.72 13.62
CA ALA A 83 -24.96 -14.69 14.29
C ALA A 83 -24.49 -14.97 15.73
N ALA A 84 -25.37 -15.47 16.56
CA ALA A 84 -24.99 -16.01 17.88
C ALA A 84 -23.96 -17.13 17.72
N VAL A 85 -22.91 -17.09 18.53
CA VAL A 85 -21.81 -18.04 18.44
C VAL A 85 -21.25 -18.37 19.82
N SER A 86 -20.80 -19.61 20.01
CA SER A 86 -20.07 -20.04 21.19
C SER A 86 -18.57 -19.86 20.94
N LEU A 87 -17.92 -19.01 21.73
CA LEU A 87 -16.49 -18.71 21.62
C LEU A 87 -15.70 -19.65 22.53
N ALA A 88 -14.85 -20.46 21.94
CA ALA A 88 -13.97 -21.37 22.68
C ALA A 88 -12.84 -20.60 23.40
N VAL A 89 -12.27 -21.22 24.44
CA VAL A 89 -11.05 -20.70 25.10
C VAL A 89 -9.91 -20.64 24.08
N GLY A 90 -9.14 -19.56 24.13
CA GLY A 90 -8.08 -19.25 23.18
C GLY A 90 -8.47 -18.16 22.20
N SER A 91 -7.71 -18.03 21.14
CA SER A 91 -7.94 -17.03 20.08
C SER A 91 -8.65 -17.66 18.89
N GLY A 92 -9.56 -16.89 18.27
CA GLY A 92 -10.29 -17.32 17.09
C GLY A 92 -10.84 -16.11 16.31
N THR A 93 -11.72 -16.38 15.36
CA THR A 93 -12.43 -15.36 14.58
C THR A 93 -13.90 -15.68 14.51
N ILE A 94 -14.74 -14.62 14.51
CA ILE A 94 -16.15 -14.70 14.14
C ILE A 94 -16.36 -14.05 12.78
N ASN A 95 -17.29 -14.56 12.02
CA ASN A 95 -17.69 -13.95 10.76
C ASN A 95 -18.85 -12.99 11.01
N ALA A 96 -18.66 -11.74 10.59
CA ALA A 96 -19.71 -10.74 10.53
C ALA A 96 -20.02 -10.40 9.07
N THR A 97 -21.20 -9.92 8.79
CA THR A 97 -21.62 -9.46 7.47
C THR A 97 -21.88 -7.97 7.50
N LEU A 98 -21.31 -7.24 6.54
CA LEU A 98 -21.70 -5.87 6.22
C LEU A 98 -22.39 -5.89 4.86
N GLN A 99 -23.62 -5.40 4.78
CA GLN A 99 -24.42 -5.42 3.55
C GLN A 99 -25.26 -4.16 3.39
N ALA A 100 -25.52 -3.79 2.14
CA ALA A 100 -26.50 -2.76 1.82
C ALA A 100 -27.93 -3.32 1.90
N VAL A 101 -28.90 -2.48 2.22
CA VAL A 101 -30.32 -2.84 2.33
C VAL A 101 -31.10 -2.09 1.25
N GLY A 102 -31.99 -2.81 0.54
CA GLY A 102 -32.87 -2.23 -0.45
C GLY A 102 -32.22 -1.91 -1.81
N GLY A 103 -30.94 -2.20 -1.98
CA GLY A 103 -30.19 -1.98 -3.22
C GLY A 103 -28.70 -1.82 -2.96
N THR A 104 -27.90 -1.92 -4.01
CA THR A 104 -26.44 -1.69 -3.93
C THR A 104 -26.17 -0.24 -3.53
N LEU A 105 -25.29 -0.05 -2.55
CA LEU A 105 -24.71 1.25 -2.22
C LEU A 105 -23.46 1.44 -3.09
N ASN A 106 -23.47 2.43 -3.96
CA ASN A 106 -22.30 2.92 -4.65
C ASN A 106 -21.87 4.21 -3.96
N ALA A 107 -20.70 4.20 -3.33
CA ALA A 107 -20.20 5.40 -2.67
C ALA A 107 -19.87 6.46 -3.71
N LYS A 108 -20.03 7.74 -3.34
CA LYS A 108 -19.65 8.86 -4.20
C LYS A 108 -18.17 8.77 -4.54
N LYS A 109 -17.86 9.01 -5.81
CA LYS A 109 -16.49 9.03 -6.29
C LYS A 109 -15.66 10.08 -5.55
N LEU A 110 -14.46 9.69 -5.14
CA LEU A 110 -13.49 10.61 -4.55
C LEU A 110 -12.56 11.11 -5.65
N ASP A 111 -12.47 12.42 -5.81
CA ASP A 111 -11.47 13.03 -6.68
C ASP A 111 -10.10 12.92 -6.00
N ILE A 112 -9.30 11.96 -6.46
CA ILE A 112 -7.97 11.71 -5.94
C ILE A 112 -6.94 12.78 -6.38
N GLN A 113 -7.26 13.63 -7.34
CA GLN A 113 -6.36 14.69 -7.80
C GLN A 113 -6.50 15.96 -6.95
N THR A 114 -7.71 16.32 -6.53
CA THR A 114 -7.97 17.56 -5.80
C THR A 114 -8.50 17.34 -4.39
N GLY A 115 -9.08 16.17 -4.09
CA GLY A 115 -10.06 16.05 -3.01
C GLY A 115 -9.57 15.43 -1.74
N ILE A 116 -8.50 14.62 -1.74
CA ILE A 116 -8.15 13.93 -0.51
C ILE A 116 -7.37 14.82 0.43
N GLY A 117 -6.73 15.86 -0.09
CA GLY A 117 -5.95 16.78 0.72
C GLY A 117 -5.00 16.01 1.65
N ASN A 118 -5.17 16.21 2.95
CA ASN A 118 -4.51 15.44 4.00
C ASN A 118 -5.45 14.43 4.69
N ASP A 119 -6.69 14.26 4.21
CA ASP A 119 -7.64 13.31 4.78
C ASP A 119 -7.46 11.92 4.16
N TYR A 120 -6.42 11.23 4.63
CA TYR A 120 -6.11 9.85 4.26
C TYR A 120 -7.09 8.84 4.87
N LEU A 121 -7.97 9.23 5.80
CA LEU A 121 -8.99 8.36 6.38
C LEU A 121 -10.25 8.26 5.50
N GLY A 122 -10.38 9.10 4.47
CA GLY A 122 -11.55 9.15 3.61
C GLY A 122 -12.82 9.60 4.33
N TRP A 123 -14.00 9.33 3.75
CA TRP A 123 -15.27 9.71 4.33
C TRP A 123 -15.85 8.59 5.20
N LEU A 124 -16.28 8.93 6.41
CA LEU A 124 -17.04 8.02 7.26
C LEU A 124 -18.49 7.92 6.73
N LEU A 125 -18.86 6.75 6.25
CA LEU A 125 -20.20 6.47 5.73
C LEU A 125 -21.14 6.03 6.85
N ALA A 126 -20.68 5.17 7.76
CA ALA A 126 -21.40 4.69 8.91
C ALA A 126 -20.44 4.24 10.02
N GLN A 127 -20.87 4.33 11.27
CA GLN A 127 -20.14 3.79 12.42
C GLN A 127 -21.06 2.86 13.21
N PHE A 128 -20.65 1.61 13.37
CA PHE A 128 -21.39 0.60 14.13
C PHE A 128 -20.72 0.41 15.48
N SER A 129 -21.53 0.32 16.56
CA SER A 129 -21.02 0.07 17.89
C SER A 129 -21.46 -1.31 18.36
N TYR A 130 -20.54 -2.16 18.76
CA TYR A 130 -20.83 -3.51 19.24
C TYR A 130 -20.13 -3.80 20.57
N ALA A 131 -20.72 -4.71 21.36
CA ALA A 131 -20.18 -5.07 22.67
C ALA A 131 -18.88 -5.89 22.54
N THR A 132 -17.88 -5.55 23.33
CA THR A 132 -16.57 -6.22 23.37
C THR A 132 -16.39 -7.12 24.58
N ASN A 133 -17.23 -7.00 25.61
CA ASN A 133 -17.18 -7.82 26.82
C ASN A 133 -18.52 -7.80 27.57
N ASN A 134 -18.63 -8.66 28.59
CA ASN A 134 -19.84 -8.76 29.44
C ASN A 134 -20.00 -7.59 30.41
N SER A 135 -19.03 -6.70 30.53
CA SER A 135 -18.98 -5.62 31.52
C SER A 135 -19.30 -4.25 30.93
N GLY A 136 -19.88 -4.21 29.71
CA GLY A 136 -20.31 -2.98 29.04
C GLY A 136 -19.23 -2.32 28.17
N GLY A 137 -18.11 -2.98 27.92
CA GLY A 137 -17.14 -2.52 26.92
C GLY A 137 -17.73 -2.55 25.51
N SER A 138 -17.42 -1.55 24.71
CA SER A 138 -17.85 -1.45 23.30
C SER A 138 -16.68 -1.08 22.40
N ALA A 139 -16.78 -1.49 21.14
CA ALA A 139 -15.88 -1.06 20.06
C ALA A 139 -16.72 -0.52 18.91
N ASN A 140 -16.09 0.34 18.11
CA ASN A 140 -16.68 0.88 16.92
C ASN A 140 -16.08 0.21 15.69
N PHE A 141 -16.93 -0.09 14.72
CA PHE A 141 -16.54 -0.43 13.37
C PHE A 141 -16.89 0.74 12.46
N ASP A 142 -15.89 1.32 11.81
CA ASP A 142 -16.05 2.42 10.87
C ASP A 142 -16.16 1.86 9.44
N PHE A 143 -17.30 2.07 8.82
CA PHE A 143 -17.48 1.87 7.39
C PHE A 143 -17.14 3.18 6.67
N ARG A 144 -16.03 3.17 5.92
CA ARG A 144 -15.50 4.36 5.25
C ARG A 144 -15.38 4.17 3.75
N ASN A 145 -15.60 5.24 3.01
CA ASN A 145 -15.18 5.35 1.62
C ASN A 145 -13.75 5.89 1.62
N ILE A 146 -12.80 5.06 1.19
CA ILE A 146 -11.37 5.39 1.22
C ILE A 146 -10.89 5.57 -0.21
N ALA A 147 -10.17 6.66 -0.47
CA ALA A 147 -9.56 6.89 -1.76
C ALA A 147 -8.33 5.99 -1.94
N ALA A 148 -8.38 5.10 -2.89
CA ALA A 148 -7.20 4.38 -3.32
C ALA A 148 -6.47 5.18 -4.42
N ILE A 149 -5.15 5.22 -4.34
CA ILE A 149 -4.28 5.95 -5.26
C ILE A 149 -3.81 4.97 -6.33
N PRO A 150 -4.18 5.17 -7.61
CA PRO A 150 -3.77 4.28 -8.68
C PRO A 150 -2.28 4.38 -8.96
N ASP A 151 -1.68 3.27 -9.41
CA ASP A 151 -0.34 3.28 -9.97
C ASP A 151 -0.23 4.28 -11.14
N ARG A 152 0.95 4.87 -11.34
CA ARG A 152 1.18 5.80 -12.45
C ARG A 152 0.84 5.18 -13.81
N ASN A 153 1.15 3.91 -13.98
CA ASN A 153 0.98 3.17 -15.21
C ASN A 153 -0.27 2.27 -15.19
N ILE A 154 -1.31 2.65 -14.45
CA ILE A 154 -2.54 1.85 -14.27
C ILE A 154 -3.21 1.41 -15.57
N ALA A 155 -2.93 2.06 -16.69
CA ALA A 155 -3.42 1.66 -18.01
C ALA A 155 -2.69 0.42 -18.57
N ASP A 156 -1.51 0.06 -18.05
CA ASP A 156 -0.84 -1.20 -18.38
C ASP A 156 -1.43 -2.33 -17.53
N ALA A 157 -1.89 -3.39 -18.16
CA ALA A 157 -2.48 -4.57 -17.50
C ALA A 157 -1.55 -5.23 -16.46
N ASN A 158 -0.25 -4.93 -16.47
CA ASN A 158 0.71 -5.41 -15.47
C ASN A 158 0.87 -4.46 -14.27
N HIS A 159 0.26 -3.27 -14.31
CA HIS A 159 0.35 -2.22 -13.28
C HIS A 159 -1.03 -1.85 -12.70
N VAL A 160 -1.96 -2.80 -12.66
CA VAL A 160 -3.32 -2.58 -12.13
C VAL A 160 -3.27 -2.57 -10.60
N MET A 161 -2.64 -1.55 -10.04
CA MET A 161 -2.33 -1.46 -8.61
C MET A 161 -2.93 -0.21 -7.99
N PHE A 162 -3.34 -0.35 -6.71
CA PHE A 162 -3.89 0.73 -5.91
C PHE A 162 -3.23 0.77 -4.54
N TYR A 163 -2.89 1.97 -4.10
CA TYR A 163 -2.22 2.24 -2.83
C TYR A 163 -3.11 3.11 -1.94
N MET A 164 -2.81 3.13 -0.65
CA MET A 164 -3.47 4.01 0.32
C MET A 164 -2.47 5.02 0.86
N PRO A 165 -2.91 6.26 1.17
CA PRO A 165 -2.07 7.18 1.89
C PRO A 165 -1.91 6.76 3.35
N VAL A 166 -0.71 6.94 3.91
CA VAL A 166 -0.41 6.73 5.32
C VAL A 166 0.42 7.90 5.85
N LEU A 167 0.11 8.36 7.07
CA LEU A 167 0.91 9.38 7.74
C LEU A 167 2.16 8.73 8.34
N GLY A 168 3.33 9.18 7.91
CA GLY A 168 4.61 8.80 8.51
C GLY A 168 4.83 9.48 9.86
N SER A 169 5.72 8.95 10.69
CA SER A 169 6.10 9.59 11.96
C SER A 169 6.83 10.92 11.76
N ASP A 170 7.29 11.20 10.56
CA ASP A 170 7.85 12.49 10.13
C ASP A 170 6.79 13.55 9.81
N GLY A 171 5.50 13.23 9.98
CA GLY A 171 4.37 14.10 9.70
C GLY A 171 4.02 14.24 8.22
N ARG A 172 4.66 13.47 7.34
CA ARG A 172 4.41 13.48 5.88
C ARG A 172 3.52 12.32 5.44
N THR A 173 2.86 12.48 4.30
CA THR A 173 2.01 11.46 3.70
C THR A 173 2.81 10.59 2.73
N TRP A 174 2.82 9.29 2.99
CA TRP A 174 3.49 8.27 2.19
C TRP A 174 2.47 7.31 1.56
N LEU A 175 2.88 6.52 0.59
CA LEU A 175 2.11 5.33 0.25
C LEU A 175 2.29 4.25 1.33
N ASN A 176 1.23 3.49 1.59
CA ASN A 176 1.25 2.43 2.62
C ASN A 176 2.08 1.20 2.22
N ASN A 177 2.26 0.95 0.93
CA ASN A 177 3.00 -0.20 0.40
C ASN A 177 4.14 0.23 -0.54
N ASN A 178 5.11 -0.63 -0.73
CA ASN A 178 6.11 -0.49 -1.78
C ASN A 178 5.43 -0.56 -3.14
N LEU A 179 5.97 0.15 -4.14
CA LEU A 179 5.49 0.00 -5.51
C LEU A 179 5.57 -1.46 -5.95
N GLY A 180 4.49 -1.96 -6.55
CA GLY A 180 4.42 -3.34 -7.01
C GLY A 180 4.07 -4.39 -5.95
N ALA A 181 3.70 -3.99 -4.73
CA ALA A 181 3.31 -4.94 -3.68
C ALA A 181 2.07 -5.75 -4.08
N ASN A 182 2.03 -7.03 -3.70
CA ASN A 182 0.88 -7.91 -3.95
C ASN A 182 -0.40 -7.37 -3.31
N TYR A 183 -0.31 -6.74 -2.14
CA TYR A 183 -1.45 -6.08 -1.50
C TYR A 183 -2.07 -4.97 -2.34
N ALA A 184 -1.29 -4.30 -3.18
CA ALA A 184 -1.75 -3.25 -4.07
C ALA A 184 -2.29 -3.79 -5.42
N ASN A 185 -1.94 -5.01 -5.82
CA ASN A 185 -2.19 -5.54 -7.16
C ASN A 185 -3.55 -6.24 -7.25
N THR A 186 -4.48 -5.68 -8.02
CA THR A 186 -5.86 -6.19 -8.19
C THR A 186 -5.92 -7.60 -8.78
N THR A 187 -4.88 -8.04 -9.50
CA THR A 187 -4.83 -9.39 -10.10
C THR A 187 -4.23 -10.43 -9.15
N ASN A 188 -3.73 -10.02 -7.98
CA ASN A 188 -3.14 -10.92 -6.99
C ASN A 188 -4.19 -11.37 -5.96
N GLY A 189 -4.17 -12.65 -5.59
CA GLY A 189 -5.09 -13.19 -4.58
C GLY A 189 -4.94 -12.58 -3.17
N ALA A 190 -3.82 -11.87 -2.90
CA ALA A 190 -3.60 -11.15 -1.65
C ALA A 190 -4.10 -9.67 -1.72
N PHE A 191 -4.71 -9.24 -2.83
CA PHE A 191 -5.15 -7.86 -3.00
C PHE A 191 -5.97 -7.36 -1.81
N ASN A 192 -5.43 -6.38 -1.14
CA ASN A 192 -6.07 -5.61 -0.08
C ASN A 192 -5.33 -4.27 0.04
N PRO A 193 -5.77 -3.21 -0.64
CA PRO A 193 -5.03 -1.95 -0.70
C PRO A 193 -4.90 -1.26 0.66
N ALA A 194 -5.74 -1.61 1.64
CA ALA A 194 -5.63 -1.11 3.01
C ALA A 194 -4.60 -1.89 3.85
N ALA A 195 -4.18 -3.09 3.42
CA ALA A 195 -3.20 -3.87 4.15
C ALA A 195 -1.80 -3.25 4.02
N GLN A 196 -1.00 -3.46 5.06
CA GLN A 196 0.43 -3.18 5.12
C GLN A 196 1.16 -4.44 5.57
N ALA A 197 2.49 -4.42 5.46
CA ALA A 197 3.29 -5.53 5.95
C ALA A 197 2.93 -5.92 7.40
N SER A 198 2.58 -7.18 7.61
CA SER A 198 2.27 -7.76 8.92
C SER A 198 3.53 -8.12 9.71
N SER A 199 4.64 -8.32 9.00
CA SER A 199 5.98 -8.59 9.55
C SER A 199 7.04 -8.06 8.61
N SER A 200 8.29 -7.99 9.07
CA SER A 200 9.43 -7.59 8.23
C SER A 200 9.67 -8.54 7.05
N THR A 201 9.18 -9.78 7.14
CA THR A 201 9.33 -10.82 6.11
C THR A 201 8.03 -11.11 5.36
N ASP A 202 7.05 -10.22 5.43
CA ASP A 202 5.79 -10.35 4.69
C ASP A 202 6.00 -10.13 3.19
N ALA A 203 6.07 -11.23 2.43
CA ALA A 203 6.35 -11.22 1.00
C ALA A 203 5.28 -10.48 0.17
N ASN A 204 4.04 -10.36 0.66
CA ASN A 204 2.98 -9.63 -0.03
C ASN A 204 3.20 -8.11 -0.05
N ALA A 205 4.07 -7.60 0.82
CA ALA A 205 4.42 -6.19 0.90
C ALA A 205 5.77 -5.83 0.23
N TYR A 206 6.54 -6.80 -0.26
CA TYR A 206 7.88 -6.57 -0.82
C TYR A 206 7.88 -5.64 -2.02
N GLY A 207 6.96 -5.85 -2.96
CA GLY A 207 6.86 -5.06 -4.17
C GLY A 207 7.96 -5.34 -5.19
N SER A 208 8.10 -4.42 -6.11
CA SER A 208 9.04 -4.45 -7.23
C SER A 208 10.39 -3.81 -6.89
N LEU A 209 11.43 -4.12 -7.67
CA LEU A 209 12.79 -3.65 -7.45
C LEU A 209 13.29 -2.83 -8.65
N PHE A 210 13.30 -1.53 -8.48
CA PHE A 210 13.58 -0.54 -9.53
C PHE A 210 15.07 -0.24 -9.69
N GLN A 211 15.55 -0.13 -10.91
CA GLN A 211 16.83 0.51 -11.22
C GLN A 211 16.69 2.03 -11.08
N TRP A 212 17.68 2.69 -10.47
CA TRP A 212 17.59 4.11 -10.16
C TRP A 212 17.34 4.97 -11.42
N GLY A 213 16.37 5.87 -11.34
CA GLY A 213 16.05 6.76 -12.44
C GLY A 213 15.24 6.11 -13.58
N ARG A 214 14.82 4.85 -13.44
CA ARG A 214 14.03 4.14 -14.45
C ARG A 214 12.55 4.15 -14.11
N GLY A 215 11.68 4.38 -15.10
CA GLY A 215 10.23 4.27 -14.93
C GLY A 215 9.77 2.82 -14.81
N ALA A 216 8.51 2.60 -14.44
CA ALA A 216 7.91 1.27 -14.38
C ALA A 216 7.63 0.77 -15.81
N ASP A 217 8.61 0.13 -16.43
CA ASP A 217 8.59 -0.42 -17.78
C ASP A 217 8.66 -1.96 -17.78
N ARG A 218 8.35 -2.60 -16.64
CA ARG A 218 8.37 -4.04 -16.33
C ARG A 218 9.75 -4.60 -15.96
N HIS A 219 10.84 -3.82 -16.05
CA HIS A 219 12.15 -4.27 -15.58
C HIS A 219 12.17 -4.52 -14.08
N GLU A 220 11.35 -3.79 -13.33
CA GLU A 220 11.25 -3.80 -11.88
C GLU A 220 10.63 -5.09 -11.34
N PHE A 221 9.94 -5.87 -12.16
CA PHE A 221 9.39 -7.15 -11.72
C PHE A 221 10.53 -8.13 -11.43
N THR A 222 10.46 -8.80 -10.30
CA THR A 222 11.47 -9.77 -9.88
C THR A 222 11.58 -10.96 -10.83
N THR A 223 10.56 -11.16 -11.66
CA THR A 223 10.48 -12.19 -12.70
C THR A 223 10.94 -11.73 -14.08
N SER A 224 11.26 -10.43 -14.28
CA SER A 224 11.75 -9.94 -15.57
C SER A 224 13.08 -10.57 -15.95
N GLY A 225 13.28 -10.77 -17.24
CA GLY A 225 14.57 -11.26 -17.77
C GLY A 225 15.71 -10.28 -17.55
N ASN A 226 16.94 -10.66 -17.93
CA ASN A 226 18.12 -9.83 -17.86
C ASN A 226 18.60 -9.47 -19.26
N THR A 227 19.17 -8.27 -19.41
CA THR A 227 19.87 -7.82 -20.62
C THR A 227 21.19 -7.21 -20.19
N ALA A 228 22.28 -7.58 -20.86
CA ALA A 228 23.58 -6.98 -20.59
C ALA A 228 23.60 -5.52 -21.03
N GLY A 229 24.14 -4.64 -20.17
CA GLY A 229 24.24 -3.21 -20.38
C GLY A 229 25.64 -2.68 -20.10
N PRO A 230 25.82 -1.34 -20.02
CA PRO A 230 24.75 -0.34 -20.06
C PRO A 230 24.12 -0.19 -21.43
N ILE A 231 22.84 0.21 -21.48
CA ILE A 231 22.16 0.48 -22.75
C ILE A 231 22.12 1.98 -23.08
N ALA A 232 22.24 2.29 -24.37
CA ALA A 232 22.12 3.66 -24.84
C ALA A 232 20.66 4.11 -24.90
N THR A 233 20.42 5.41 -24.76
CA THR A 233 19.09 6.00 -24.95
C THR A 233 18.85 6.40 -26.41
N PRO A 234 17.62 6.27 -26.93
CA PRO A 234 16.44 5.71 -26.28
C PRO A 234 16.53 4.19 -26.14
N TRP A 235 16.01 3.66 -25.02
CA TRP A 235 15.99 2.21 -24.78
C TRP A 235 14.57 1.64 -25.02
N SER A 236 14.51 0.36 -25.34
CA SER A 236 13.25 -0.37 -25.58
C SER A 236 13.15 -1.68 -24.82
N SER A 237 14.05 -1.94 -23.87
CA SER A 237 14.05 -3.19 -23.11
C SER A 237 13.14 -3.12 -21.89
N THR A 238 12.34 -4.16 -21.70
CA THR A 238 11.54 -4.39 -20.48
C THR A 238 12.29 -5.27 -19.48
N ASN A 239 13.51 -5.70 -19.81
CA ASN A 239 14.36 -6.52 -18.96
C ASN A 239 15.14 -5.68 -17.95
N PHE A 240 15.54 -6.30 -16.86
CA PHE A 240 16.53 -5.75 -15.95
C PHE A 240 17.88 -5.64 -16.63
N ILE A 241 18.53 -4.49 -16.56
CA ILE A 241 19.81 -4.24 -17.21
C ILE A 241 20.96 -4.57 -16.26
N THR A 242 21.71 -5.61 -16.59
CA THR A 242 22.91 -5.96 -15.81
C THR A 242 24.13 -5.18 -16.29
N ASN A 243 24.83 -4.53 -15.36
CA ASN A 243 26.08 -3.86 -15.65
C ASN A 243 27.07 -3.99 -14.47
N SER A 244 28.18 -4.67 -14.71
CA SER A 244 29.30 -4.84 -13.77
C SER A 244 30.49 -3.93 -14.07
N THR A 245 30.37 -3.02 -15.04
CA THR A 245 31.44 -2.10 -15.46
C THR A 245 31.17 -0.70 -14.93
N PHE A 246 32.21 -0.03 -14.41
CA PHE A 246 32.11 1.38 -13.98
C PHE A 246 31.52 2.25 -15.09
N PRO A 247 30.59 3.16 -14.80
CA PRO A 247 30.13 3.63 -13.49
C PRO A 247 28.99 2.79 -12.85
N TYR A 248 28.74 1.55 -13.28
CA TYR A 248 27.73 0.64 -12.76
C TYR A 248 26.30 1.22 -12.86
N ASP A 249 26.02 1.92 -13.96
CA ASP A 249 24.70 2.41 -14.29
C ASP A 249 24.05 1.50 -15.34
N TRP A 250 22.72 1.39 -15.32
CA TRP A 250 22.00 0.60 -16.30
C TRP A 250 21.97 1.29 -17.69
N ARG A 251 22.22 2.60 -17.76
CA ARG A 251 22.20 3.41 -18.97
C ARG A 251 23.54 4.11 -19.25
N THR A 252 23.72 4.53 -20.51
CA THR A 252 24.80 5.40 -20.93
C THR A 252 24.30 6.44 -21.95
N PRO A 253 24.68 7.74 -21.83
CA PRO A 253 25.35 8.34 -20.68
C PRO A 253 24.48 8.31 -19.43
N GLN A 254 25.09 8.49 -18.25
CA GLN A 254 24.38 8.70 -17.00
C GLN A 254 23.54 9.97 -17.10
N ASP A 255 22.47 10.04 -16.32
CA ASP A 255 21.57 11.18 -16.29
C ASP A 255 21.10 11.44 -14.85
N ASP A 256 21.50 12.56 -14.32
CA ASP A 256 21.24 12.98 -12.94
C ASP A 256 19.87 13.64 -12.77
N ASN A 257 19.16 13.91 -13.88
CA ASN A 257 17.86 14.60 -13.85
C ASN A 257 16.67 13.65 -13.75
N LEU A 258 16.92 12.33 -13.63
CA LEU A 258 15.88 11.33 -13.49
C LEU A 258 15.29 11.34 -12.07
N TRP A 259 13.98 11.09 -11.96
CA TRP A 259 13.25 11.05 -10.68
C TRP A 259 13.19 12.37 -9.89
N GLN A 260 13.58 13.49 -10.50
CA GLN A 260 13.64 14.78 -9.81
C GLN A 260 12.25 15.41 -9.66
N GLY A 261 11.64 15.24 -8.49
CA GLY A 261 10.33 15.78 -8.14
C GLY A 261 9.14 15.03 -8.74
N VAL A 262 7.95 15.52 -8.46
CA VAL A 262 6.66 14.90 -8.83
C VAL A 262 6.46 14.77 -10.33
N SER A 263 6.94 15.75 -11.11
CA SER A 263 6.93 15.75 -12.58
C SER A 263 8.26 15.31 -13.19
N GLY A 264 9.15 14.73 -12.37
CA GLY A 264 10.47 14.28 -12.80
C GLY A 264 10.40 13.20 -13.87
N THR A 265 11.33 13.27 -14.82
CA THR A 265 11.46 12.26 -15.87
C THR A 265 11.57 10.86 -15.23
N ASN A 266 10.80 9.91 -15.75
CA ASN A 266 10.73 8.53 -15.27
C ASN A 266 10.27 8.34 -13.81
N ASN A 267 9.70 9.36 -13.15
CA ASN A 267 9.15 9.17 -11.81
C ASN A 267 8.17 7.98 -11.79
N PRO A 268 8.45 6.89 -11.04
CA PRO A 268 7.59 5.71 -11.04
C PRO A 268 6.37 5.84 -10.12
N CYS A 269 6.38 6.85 -9.24
CA CYS A 269 5.34 7.04 -8.24
C CYS A 269 4.03 7.56 -8.85
N PRO A 270 2.88 7.25 -8.25
CA PRO A 270 1.58 7.79 -8.62
C PRO A 270 1.57 9.31 -8.78
N ILE A 271 0.57 9.84 -9.49
CA ILE A 271 0.38 11.29 -9.67
C ILE A 271 0.27 11.97 -8.29
N GLY A 272 1.00 13.08 -8.11
CA GLY A 272 1.09 13.80 -6.83
C GLY A 272 2.07 13.19 -5.84
N TYR A 273 2.74 12.08 -6.21
CA TYR A 273 3.77 11.42 -5.40
C TYR A 273 5.10 11.37 -6.16
N ARG A 274 6.17 11.28 -5.41
CA ARG A 274 7.55 11.17 -5.93
C ARG A 274 8.40 10.21 -5.11
N VAL A 275 9.53 9.82 -5.66
CA VAL A 275 10.57 9.14 -4.88
C VAL A 275 11.11 10.14 -3.85
N PRO A 276 11.27 9.75 -2.58
CA PRO A 276 11.78 10.65 -1.52
C PRO A 276 13.25 10.99 -1.74
N THR A 277 13.69 12.11 -1.16
CA THR A 277 15.12 12.42 -1.03
C THR A 277 15.76 11.54 0.05
N ASP A 278 17.10 11.51 0.07
CA ASP A 278 17.86 10.83 1.12
C ASP A 278 17.60 11.42 2.51
N ILE A 279 17.48 12.75 2.60
CA ILE A 279 17.16 13.45 3.86
C ILE A 279 15.76 13.04 4.37
N GLU A 280 14.77 12.92 3.49
CA GLU A 280 13.42 12.51 3.86
C GLU A 280 13.36 11.06 4.35
N LEU A 281 14.09 10.15 3.69
CA LEU A 281 14.22 8.77 4.16
C LEU A 281 14.96 8.68 5.50
N ASP A 282 16.01 9.49 5.68
CA ASP A 282 16.77 9.52 6.93
C ASP A 282 15.95 10.11 8.08
N ASN A 283 15.20 11.19 7.83
CA ASN A 283 14.27 11.76 8.82
C ASN A 283 13.24 10.73 9.26
N GLN A 284 12.66 9.95 8.32
CA GLN A 284 11.74 8.86 8.67
C GLN A 284 12.44 7.78 9.51
N ARG A 285 13.67 7.35 9.15
CA ARG A 285 14.48 6.39 9.92
C ARG A 285 14.76 6.88 11.34
N LEU A 286 15.08 8.16 11.51
CA LEU A 286 15.39 8.77 12.81
C LEU A 286 14.19 8.78 13.78
N THR A 287 12.97 8.58 13.30
CA THR A 287 11.76 8.44 14.14
C THR A 287 11.55 7.02 14.67
N TRP A 288 12.29 6.03 14.18
CA TRP A 288 12.07 4.63 14.55
C TRP A 288 12.41 4.36 16.01
N SER A 289 11.66 3.47 16.63
CA SER A 289 11.89 3.03 18.02
C SER A 289 13.23 2.28 18.21
N SER A 290 13.78 1.73 17.13
CA SER A 290 15.12 1.15 17.07
C SER A 290 15.71 1.32 15.68
N ASN A 291 17.03 1.49 15.60
CA ASN A 291 17.74 1.67 14.33
C ASN A 291 18.04 0.31 13.65
N THR A 292 16.98 -0.48 13.41
CA THR A 292 17.01 -1.85 12.88
C THR A 292 15.73 -2.15 12.09
N SER A 293 15.64 -3.34 11.49
CA SER A 293 14.42 -3.82 10.84
C SER A 293 13.21 -3.88 11.79
N ALA A 294 13.43 -4.09 13.09
CA ALA A 294 12.35 -4.06 14.09
C ALA A 294 11.72 -2.67 14.19
N GLY A 295 12.53 -1.59 14.17
CA GLY A 295 12.01 -0.23 14.13
C GLY A 295 11.34 0.11 12.80
N ALA A 296 11.89 -0.37 11.68
CA ALA A 296 11.31 -0.16 10.36
C ALA A 296 9.88 -0.74 10.25
N ILE A 297 9.67 -1.97 10.70
CA ILE A 297 8.36 -2.62 10.66
C ILE A 297 7.40 -2.09 11.75
N ALA A 298 7.91 -1.61 12.87
CA ALA A 298 7.10 -0.98 13.91
C ALA A 298 6.62 0.42 13.52
N SER A 299 7.31 1.09 12.59
CA SER A 299 6.93 2.43 12.10
C SER A 299 5.59 2.40 11.36
N PRO A 300 4.90 3.55 11.23
CA PRO A 300 3.67 3.63 10.43
C PRO A 300 3.84 3.16 8.98
N LEU A 301 5.04 3.29 8.41
CA LEU A 301 5.33 2.86 7.04
C LEU A 301 5.47 1.35 6.90
N LYS A 302 5.72 0.61 7.98
CA LYS A 302 5.86 -0.86 7.99
C LYS A 302 6.74 -1.39 6.86
N LEU A 303 7.98 -0.89 6.78
CA LEU A 303 8.91 -1.21 5.70
C LEU A 303 9.40 -2.65 5.81
N PRO A 304 9.16 -3.53 4.81
CA PRO A 304 9.62 -4.91 4.82
C PRO A 304 11.04 -5.10 4.28
N LEU A 305 11.57 -6.31 4.49
CA LEU A 305 12.91 -6.75 4.08
C LEU A 305 12.86 -7.37 2.66
N ALA A 306 12.60 -6.57 1.64
CA ALA A 306 12.44 -7.05 0.26
C ALA A 306 13.75 -7.46 -0.43
N GLY A 307 14.91 -7.20 0.19
CA GLY A 307 16.21 -7.44 -0.42
C GLY A 307 16.52 -6.45 -1.54
N PHE A 308 17.30 -6.92 -2.52
CA PHE A 308 17.65 -6.16 -3.72
C PHE A 308 17.94 -7.10 -4.90
N ARG A 309 17.97 -6.54 -6.12
CA ARG A 309 18.37 -7.24 -7.34
C ARG A 309 19.77 -6.80 -7.75
N ASN A 310 20.65 -7.77 -7.96
CA ASN A 310 22.07 -7.52 -8.17
C ASN A 310 22.35 -6.97 -9.58
N ASN A 311 23.20 -5.93 -9.67
CA ASN A 311 23.52 -5.26 -10.92
C ASN A 311 24.42 -6.09 -11.86
N SER A 312 25.11 -7.13 -11.37
CA SER A 312 26.02 -7.91 -12.21
C SER A 312 25.35 -9.09 -12.92
N ASN A 313 24.32 -9.68 -12.30
CA ASN A 313 23.69 -10.90 -12.80
C ASN A 313 22.15 -10.91 -12.70
N GLY A 314 21.55 -9.87 -12.13
CA GLY A 314 20.11 -9.74 -11.97
C GLY A 314 19.48 -10.69 -10.94
N SER A 315 20.27 -11.39 -10.12
CA SER A 315 19.74 -12.28 -9.09
C SER A 315 19.24 -11.51 -7.86
N LEU A 316 18.29 -12.10 -7.13
CA LEU A 316 17.78 -11.56 -5.87
C LEU A 316 18.75 -11.89 -4.73
N HIS A 317 19.00 -10.93 -3.85
CA HIS A 317 19.84 -11.07 -2.68
C HIS A 317 19.17 -10.48 -1.44
N GLY A 318 19.39 -11.10 -0.28
CA GLY A 318 18.99 -10.59 1.02
C GLY A 318 17.47 -10.45 1.21
N VAL A 319 16.67 -11.19 0.45
CA VAL A 319 15.21 -11.24 0.63
C VAL A 319 14.89 -11.86 1.99
N GLY A 320 14.11 -11.13 2.80
CA GLY A 320 13.83 -11.50 4.19
C GLY A 320 14.95 -11.17 5.19
N ASP A 321 16.10 -10.65 4.72
CA ASP A 321 17.27 -10.31 5.56
C ASP A 321 17.54 -8.81 5.62
N ASN A 322 17.37 -8.09 4.50
CA ASN A 322 17.56 -6.64 4.47
C ASN A 322 16.49 -5.91 3.66
N GLY A 323 16.24 -4.64 4.04
CA GLY A 323 15.47 -3.67 3.29
C GLY A 323 16.41 -2.65 2.65
N SER A 324 16.16 -2.33 1.38
CA SER A 324 16.93 -1.35 0.60
C SER A 324 15.96 -0.49 -0.21
N TYR A 325 15.95 0.81 0.04
CA TYR A 325 14.96 1.74 -0.53
C TYR A 325 15.64 2.93 -1.19
N TRP A 326 15.39 3.13 -2.49
CA TRP A 326 15.96 4.25 -3.23
C TRP A 326 15.51 5.61 -2.72
N SER A 327 16.43 6.57 -2.72
CA SER A 327 16.12 8.00 -2.81
C SER A 327 16.26 8.51 -4.25
N ASN A 328 15.70 9.69 -4.53
CA ASN A 328 15.92 10.38 -5.82
C ASN A 328 17.22 11.18 -5.83
N THR A 329 17.92 11.29 -4.71
CA THR A 329 19.16 12.05 -4.57
C THR A 329 20.27 11.43 -5.40
N VAL A 330 21.12 12.29 -5.97
CA VAL A 330 22.31 11.92 -6.73
C VAL A 330 23.55 12.05 -5.86
N SER A 331 24.43 11.07 -5.94
CA SER A 331 25.75 11.09 -5.29
C SER A 331 26.81 10.64 -6.28
N SER A 332 27.36 11.58 -7.04
CA SER A 332 28.30 11.28 -8.15
C SER A 332 27.67 10.25 -9.12
N SER A 333 28.37 9.18 -9.44
CA SER A 333 27.86 8.09 -10.31
C SER A 333 26.85 7.14 -9.64
N ASN A 334 26.56 7.35 -8.37
CA ASN A 334 25.71 6.50 -7.52
C ASN A 334 24.48 7.25 -7.02
N ALA A 335 23.64 6.58 -6.21
CA ALA A 335 22.51 7.18 -5.52
C ALA A 335 22.42 6.71 -4.07
N PRO A 336 22.05 7.59 -3.13
CA PRO A 336 21.76 7.19 -1.76
C PRO A 336 20.52 6.31 -1.64
N ASN A 337 20.55 5.42 -0.67
CA ASN A 337 19.44 4.56 -0.32
C ASN A 337 19.37 4.35 1.19
N LEU A 338 18.16 4.19 1.72
CA LEU A 338 17.95 3.68 3.07
C LEU A 338 18.19 2.18 3.09
N PHE A 339 19.09 1.72 3.95
CA PHE A 339 19.39 0.31 4.19
C PHE A 339 19.12 -0.05 5.63
N PHE A 340 18.50 -1.22 5.86
CA PHE A 340 18.33 -1.76 7.21
C PHE A 340 18.25 -3.28 7.22
N ARG A 341 18.63 -3.84 8.36
CA ARG A 341 18.57 -5.27 8.69
C ARG A 341 18.35 -5.45 10.20
N SER A 342 18.40 -6.69 10.69
CA SER A 342 18.19 -6.99 12.11
C SER A 342 19.20 -6.31 13.06
N SER A 343 20.40 -5.98 12.59
CA SER A 343 21.47 -5.44 13.41
C SER A 343 21.67 -3.92 13.31
N ASN A 344 21.22 -3.28 12.21
CA ASN A 344 21.43 -1.84 12.01
C ASN A 344 20.56 -1.26 10.89
N ALA A 345 20.46 0.07 10.86
CA ALA A 345 19.93 0.84 9.75
C ALA A 345 20.79 2.07 9.49
N SER A 346 20.97 2.46 8.23
CA SER A 346 21.76 3.63 7.81
C SER A 346 21.40 4.08 6.40
N MET A 347 21.77 5.31 6.06
CA MET A 347 21.84 5.72 4.67
C MET A 347 23.14 5.20 4.06
N LEU A 348 23.05 4.55 2.89
CA LEU A 348 24.19 4.06 2.11
C LEU A 348 24.14 4.68 0.72
N THR A 349 25.24 4.55 -0.03
CA THR A 349 25.31 4.93 -1.44
C THR A 349 25.52 3.67 -2.29
N ARG A 350 24.71 3.51 -3.33
CA ARG A 350 24.67 2.30 -4.16
C ARG A 350 24.71 2.60 -5.65
N ASN A 351 25.17 1.60 -6.42
CA ASN A 351 25.23 1.62 -7.89
C ASN A 351 23.82 1.73 -8.48
N ARG A 352 23.61 2.60 -9.46
CA ARG A 352 22.29 2.85 -10.09
C ARG A 352 21.72 1.66 -10.85
N ALA A 353 22.57 0.72 -11.28
CA ALA A 353 22.13 -0.52 -11.91
C ALA A 353 21.57 -1.57 -10.94
N LEU A 354 21.68 -1.39 -9.62
CA LEU A 354 20.98 -2.24 -8.65
C LEU A 354 19.46 -2.03 -8.73
N GLY A 355 18.71 -3.07 -8.45
CA GLY A 355 17.25 -2.97 -8.27
C GLY A 355 16.90 -2.89 -6.78
N LEU A 356 16.34 -1.77 -6.33
CA LEU A 356 15.89 -1.59 -4.94
C LEU A 356 14.41 -1.22 -4.88
N SER A 357 13.82 -1.37 -3.70
CA SER A 357 12.44 -0.96 -3.45
C SER A 357 12.25 0.56 -3.59
N VAL A 358 11.02 0.96 -3.95
CA VAL A 358 10.58 2.36 -3.94
C VAL A 358 9.37 2.49 -3.03
N ARG A 359 9.45 3.43 -2.08
CA ARG A 359 8.32 3.89 -1.25
C ARG A 359 8.07 5.36 -1.56
N CYS A 360 6.92 5.67 -2.13
CA CYS A 360 6.61 7.01 -2.60
C CYS A 360 6.14 7.92 -1.47
N LEU A 361 6.50 9.19 -1.60
CA LEU A 361 6.14 10.29 -0.72
C LEU A 361 5.26 11.28 -1.48
N LYS A 362 4.19 11.78 -0.86
CA LYS A 362 3.37 12.87 -1.40
C LYS A 362 4.19 14.16 -1.42
N ASP A 363 4.10 14.91 -2.52
CA ASP A 363 4.80 16.19 -2.69
C ASP A 363 4.18 17.31 -1.87
#